data_166369de44818c6d06ca93bdd70616dd
#
_entry.id   166369de44818c6d06ca93bdd70616dd
#
_cell.length_a   1.000
_cell.length_b   1.000
_cell.length_c   1.000
_cell.angle_alpha   90.00
_cell.angle_beta   90.00
_cell.angle_gamma   90.00
#
_symmetry.space_group_name_H-M   'P 1'
#
loop_
_entity.id
_entity.type
_entity.pdbx_description
1 polymer ?
#
loop_
_entity_poly.entity_id
_entity_poly.type
_entity_poly.pdbx_seq_one_letter_code
_entity_poly.pdbx_strand_id
1 'polypeptide(L)'
;MIIETHSEQETWEVGKTLAAQAKPGQIFALIGDLGVGKTIFTKGMAAGLGILEPVNSPTFTIVQVYEEGRMQFYHFDVYRIGDIEEMDEIGYEDYFYGEGVCLVEWANLIEELMPEQTIWLTIEKDLEKGFDYRRITIEEGRPRA
;
A
#
# COMPACT_ATOMS: atom_id res chain seq x y z
N MET A 1 -3.32 14.89 -5.05
CA MET A 1 -4.79 14.69 -4.99
C MET A 1 -5.20 14.29 -3.59
N ILE A 2 -6.29 14.82 -3.10
CA ILE A 2 -6.82 14.46 -1.79
C ILE A 2 -8.24 13.90 -1.97
N ILE A 3 -8.50 12.75 -1.36
CA ILE A 3 -9.81 12.13 -1.37
C ILE A 3 -10.27 11.98 0.08
N GLU A 4 -11.50 12.42 0.37
CA GLU A 4 -12.09 12.26 1.69
C GLU A 4 -13.10 11.14 1.65
N THR A 5 -13.08 10.27 2.66
CA THR A 5 -14.02 9.16 2.79
C THR A 5 -14.73 9.25 4.14
N HIS A 6 -15.94 8.72 4.21
CA HIS A 6 -16.79 8.82 5.40
C HIS A 6 -17.28 7.46 5.90
N SER A 7 -16.76 6.39 5.33
CA SER A 7 -17.08 5.01 5.75
C SER A 7 -15.95 4.08 5.35
N GLU A 8 -15.90 2.91 5.99
CA GLU A 8 -14.95 1.87 5.61
C GLU A 8 -15.17 1.44 4.16
N GLN A 9 -16.42 1.36 3.74
CA GLN A 9 -16.75 1.00 2.36
C GLN A 9 -16.17 1.99 1.37
N GLU A 10 -16.27 3.29 1.65
CA GLU A 10 -15.69 4.31 0.78
C GLU A 10 -14.18 4.21 0.72
N THR A 11 -13.52 3.96 1.84
CA THR A 11 -12.07 3.79 1.88
C THR A 11 -11.64 2.56 1.05
N TRP A 12 -12.37 1.46 1.18
CA TRP A 12 -12.17 0.25 0.38
C TRP A 12 -12.33 0.54 -1.12
N GLU A 13 -13.36 1.30 -1.49
CA GLU A 13 -13.64 1.67 -2.89
C GLU A 13 -12.48 2.49 -3.50
N VAL A 14 -11.86 3.38 -2.73
CA VAL A 14 -10.71 4.14 -3.21
C VAL A 14 -9.56 3.19 -3.55
N GLY A 15 -9.27 2.24 -2.67
CA GLY A 15 -8.24 1.24 -2.93
C GLY A 15 -8.53 0.41 -4.17
N LYS A 16 -9.78 -0.02 -4.32
CA LYS A 16 -10.22 -0.79 -5.48
C LYS A 16 -10.05 -0.02 -6.79
N THR A 17 -10.46 1.24 -6.80
CA THR A 17 -10.36 2.08 -8.00
C THR A 17 -8.90 2.31 -8.40
N LEU A 18 -8.02 2.59 -7.44
CA LEU A 18 -6.61 2.78 -7.72
C LEU A 18 -5.99 1.52 -8.31
N ALA A 19 -6.26 0.37 -7.72
CA ALA A 19 -5.68 -0.88 -8.20
C ALA A 19 -6.25 -1.31 -9.54
N ALA A 20 -7.53 -1.03 -9.79
CA ALA A 20 -8.14 -1.33 -11.09
C ALA A 20 -7.47 -0.59 -12.23
N GLN A 21 -6.88 0.56 -11.96
CA GLN A 21 -6.18 1.39 -12.94
C GLN A 21 -4.66 1.17 -12.91
N ALA A 22 -4.17 0.34 -12.02
CA ALA A 22 -2.74 0.12 -11.86
C ALA A 22 -2.12 -0.55 -13.09
N LYS A 23 -0.89 -0.15 -13.38
CA LYS A 23 -0.10 -0.68 -14.49
C LYS A 23 0.99 -1.61 -13.97
N PRO A 24 1.47 -2.54 -14.81
CA PRO A 24 2.58 -3.41 -14.41
C PRO A 24 3.78 -2.61 -13.90
N GLY A 25 4.35 -3.04 -12.79
CA GLY A 25 5.53 -2.42 -12.20
C GLY A 25 5.26 -1.22 -11.31
N GLN A 26 4.00 -0.83 -11.12
CA GLN A 26 3.70 0.28 -10.20
C GLN A 26 3.93 -0.12 -8.74
N ILE A 27 4.42 0.86 -7.97
CA ILE A 27 4.67 0.70 -6.55
C ILE A 27 3.87 1.76 -5.80
N PHE A 28 3.10 1.30 -4.81
CA PHE A 28 2.33 2.16 -3.92
C PHE A 28 2.94 2.08 -2.52
N ALA A 29 3.29 3.23 -1.97
CA ALA A 29 3.77 3.34 -0.60
C ALA A 29 2.62 3.81 0.28
N LEU A 30 2.26 3.04 1.28
CA LEU A 30 1.12 3.33 2.14
C LEU A 30 1.61 3.75 3.53
N ILE A 31 1.26 4.97 3.91
CA ILE A 31 1.63 5.57 5.18
C ILE A 31 0.38 5.91 5.97
N GLY A 32 0.42 5.65 7.25
CA GLY A 32 -0.66 5.99 8.17
C GLY A 32 -0.43 5.34 9.51
N ASP A 33 -0.96 5.94 10.56
CA ASP A 33 -0.86 5.39 11.89
C ASP A 33 -1.63 4.09 12.03
N LEU A 34 -1.36 3.34 13.09
CA LEU A 34 -2.12 2.14 13.41
C LEU A 34 -3.61 2.49 13.55
N GLY A 35 -4.46 1.66 13.00
CA GLY A 35 -5.91 1.83 13.12
C GLY A 35 -6.54 2.86 12.18
N VAL A 36 -5.79 3.39 11.19
CA VAL A 36 -6.38 4.36 10.24
C VAL A 36 -7.13 3.72 9.07
N GLY A 37 -7.14 2.38 8.97
CA GLY A 37 -7.84 1.69 7.88
C GLY A 37 -6.94 1.22 6.75
N LYS A 38 -5.62 1.06 7.00
CA LYS A 38 -4.70 0.52 5.99
C LYS A 38 -5.10 -0.86 5.51
N THR A 39 -5.59 -1.70 6.43
CA THR A 39 -6.05 -3.05 6.08
C THR A 39 -7.25 -3.01 5.14
N ILE A 40 -8.22 -2.15 5.42
CA ILE A 40 -9.42 -1.96 4.57
C ILE A 40 -8.99 -1.50 3.17
N PHE A 41 -8.10 -0.52 3.10
CA PHE A 41 -7.58 0.00 1.85
C PHE A 41 -6.84 -1.09 1.06
N THR A 42 -5.98 -1.86 1.72
CA THR A 42 -5.23 -2.96 1.10
C THR A 42 -6.16 -4.01 0.51
N LYS A 43 -7.21 -4.37 1.24
CA LYS A 43 -8.22 -5.32 0.75
C LYS A 43 -8.95 -4.78 -0.48
N GLY A 44 -9.22 -3.47 -0.50
CA GLY A 44 -9.78 -2.81 -1.66
C GLY A 44 -8.85 -2.91 -2.87
N MET A 45 -7.56 -2.65 -2.69
CA MET A 45 -6.58 -2.78 -3.77
C MET A 45 -6.53 -4.21 -4.31
N ALA A 46 -6.52 -5.20 -3.44
CA ALA A 46 -6.53 -6.59 -3.85
C ALA A 46 -7.77 -6.91 -4.70
N ALA A 47 -8.93 -6.43 -4.28
CA ALA A 47 -10.17 -6.60 -5.04
C ALA A 47 -10.08 -5.95 -6.43
N GLY A 48 -9.46 -4.76 -6.51
CA GLY A 48 -9.25 -4.06 -7.78
C GLY A 48 -8.35 -4.82 -8.74
N LEU A 49 -7.46 -5.67 -8.23
CA LEU A 49 -6.61 -6.55 -9.03
C LEU A 49 -7.27 -7.90 -9.33
N GLY A 50 -8.47 -8.16 -8.81
CA GLY A 50 -9.17 -9.41 -9.03
C GLY A 50 -8.74 -10.54 -8.10
N ILE A 51 -8.15 -10.22 -6.96
CA ILE A 51 -7.74 -11.21 -5.96
C ILE A 51 -8.93 -11.50 -5.07
N LEU A 52 -9.37 -12.76 -5.05
CA LEU A 52 -10.53 -13.21 -4.29
C LEU A 52 -10.15 -13.87 -2.97
N GLU A 53 -8.91 -14.35 -2.84
CA GLU A 53 -8.46 -14.96 -1.60
C GLU A 53 -8.30 -13.92 -0.49
N PRO A 54 -8.41 -14.32 0.78
CA PRO A 54 -8.23 -13.38 1.90
C PRO A 54 -6.84 -12.76 1.87
N VAL A 55 -6.79 -11.45 2.08
CA VAL A 55 -5.54 -10.69 2.13
C VAL A 55 -5.28 -10.28 3.56
N ASN A 56 -4.15 -10.71 4.10
CA ASN A 56 -3.74 -10.41 5.46
C ASN A 56 -2.38 -9.72 5.47
N SER A 57 -2.11 -8.93 6.50
CA SER A 57 -0.80 -8.31 6.65
C SER A 57 0.28 -9.39 6.84
N PRO A 58 1.43 -9.27 6.15
CA PRO A 58 2.53 -10.21 6.33
C PRO A 58 3.22 -9.93 7.67
N THR A 59 2.89 -10.71 8.69
CA THR A 59 3.35 -10.47 10.06
C THR A 59 4.79 -10.89 10.28
N PHE A 60 5.22 -11.99 9.66
CA PHE A 60 6.54 -12.58 9.90
C PHE A 60 7.44 -12.64 8.67
N THR A 61 6.86 -12.51 7.48
CA THR A 61 7.58 -12.74 6.23
C THR A 61 7.95 -11.45 5.49
N ILE A 62 7.52 -10.30 5.98
CA ILE A 62 7.71 -8.97 5.38
C ILE A 62 6.95 -8.82 4.06
N VAL A 63 6.94 -9.82 3.18
CA VAL A 63 6.23 -9.78 1.90
C VAL A 63 5.31 -10.99 1.75
N GLN A 64 4.11 -10.74 1.24
CA GLN A 64 3.15 -11.77 0.87
C GLN A 64 2.83 -11.60 -0.62
N VAL A 65 2.88 -12.70 -1.38
CA VAL A 65 2.64 -12.68 -2.81
C VAL A 65 1.27 -13.29 -3.13
N TYR A 66 0.48 -12.58 -3.93
CA TYR A 66 -0.83 -13.04 -4.40
C TYR A 66 -0.78 -13.10 -5.92
N GLU A 67 -1.00 -14.28 -6.48
CA GLU A 67 -0.84 -14.53 -7.91
C GLU A 67 -2.14 -14.66 -8.69
N GLU A 68 -3.28 -14.70 -8.00
CA GLU A 68 -4.56 -15.04 -8.63
C GLU A 68 -5.17 -13.90 -9.47
N GLY A 69 -4.78 -12.66 -9.25
CA GLY A 69 -5.36 -11.50 -9.93
C GLY A 69 -4.83 -11.31 -11.35
N ARG A 70 -5.25 -10.19 -11.98
CA ARG A 70 -4.79 -9.85 -13.33
C ARG A 70 -3.29 -9.51 -13.41
N MET A 71 -2.70 -9.16 -12.26
CA MET A 71 -1.26 -8.99 -12.07
C MET A 71 -0.90 -9.55 -10.71
N GLN A 72 0.35 -9.96 -10.53
CA GLN A 72 0.82 -10.36 -9.21
C GLN A 72 0.76 -9.16 -8.27
N PHE A 73 0.36 -9.41 -7.05
CA PHE A 73 0.28 -8.38 -6.01
C PHE A 73 1.28 -8.72 -4.91
N TYR A 74 2.22 -7.82 -4.67
CA TYR A 74 3.25 -7.99 -3.66
C TYR A 74 2.94 -7.04 -2.50
N HIS A 75 2.45 -7.60 -1.41
CA HIS A 75 2.10 -6.84 -0.21
C HIS A 75 3.24 -6.91 0.79
N PHE A 76 3.89 -5.77 1.02
CA PHE A 76 4.98 -5.64 1.98
C PHE A 76 4.49 -4.94 3.24
N ASP A 77 4.99 -5.40 4.39
CA ASP A 77 4.88 -4.67 5.66
C ASP A 77 6.26 -4.65 6.28
N VAL A 78 6.90 -3.48 6.28
CA VAL A 78 8.28 -3.33 6.73
C VAL A 78 8.38 -2.73 8.13
N TYR A 79 7.28 -2.74 8.88
CA TYR A 79 7.25 -2.17 10.22
C TYR A 79 8.32 -2.74 11.15
N ARG A 80 8.61 -4.04 11.04
CA ARG A 80 9.55 -4.75 11.91
C ARG A 80 10.98 -4.80 11.39
N ILE A 81 11.25 -4.14 10.28
CA ILE A 81 12.62 -4.10 9.75
C ILE A 81 13.48 -3.28 10.73
N GLY A 82 14.56 -3.92 11.19
CA GLY A 82 15.54 -3.26 12.06
C GLY A 82 16.67 -2.61 11.30
N ASP A 83 16.95 -3.11 10.09
CA ASP A 83 18.02 -2.62 9.24
C ASP A 83 17.59 -2.77 7.79
N ILE A 84 17.88 -1.76 6.98
CA ILE A 84 17.54 -1.73 5.57
C ILE A 84 18.15 -2.89 4.77
N GLU A 85 19.27 -3.43 5.24
CA GLU A 85 19.92 -4.60 4.63
C GLU A 85 19.03 -5.84 4.65
N GLU A 86 18.07 -5.92 5.56
CA GLU A 86 17.12 -7.02 5.60
C GLU A 86 16.27 -7.08 4.32
N MET A 87 16.07 -5.94 3.66
CA MET A 87 15.34 -5.90 2.38
C MET A 87 16.13 -6.61 1.29
N ASP A 88 17.47 -6.51 1.29
CA ASP A 88 18.30 -7.22 0.34
C ASP A 88 18.18 -8.73 0.54
N GLU A 89 18.10 -9.17 1.79
CA GLU A 89 18.00 -10.59 2.12
C GLU A 89 16.73 -11.24 1.57
N ILE A 90 15.64 -10.47 1.48
CA ILE A 90 14.37 -10.98 0.92
C ILE A 90 14.29 -10.79 -0.58
N GLY A 91 15.28 -10.18 -1.22
CA GLY A 91 15.30 -9.97 -2.66
C GLY A 91 14.30 -8.93 -3.13
N TYR A 92 14.16 -7.81 -2.40
CA TYR A 92 13.14 -6.81 -2.68
C TYR A 92 13.18 -6.28 -4.11
N GLU A 93 14.35 -6.23 -4.73
CA GLU A 93 14.51 -5.70 -6.08
C GLU A 93 13.74 -6.49 -7.13
N ASP A 94 13.63 -7.81 -6.96
CA ASP A 94 12.87 -8.65 -7.87
C ASP A 94 11.38 -8.29 -7.86
N TYR A 95 10.88 -7.81 -6.74
CA TYR A 95 9.48 -7.36 -6.63
C TYR A 95 9.31 -5.92 -7.10
N PHE A 96 10.16 -5.01 -6.63
CA PHE A 96 10.05 -3.58 -6.93
C PHE A 96 10.27 -3.28 -8.41
N TYR A 97 11.13 -4.03 -9.07
CA TYR A 97 11.46 -3.82 -10.47
C TYR A 97 10.87 -4.90 -11.39
N GLY A 98 9.94 -5.69 -10.85
CA GLY A 98 9.20 -6.67 -11.62
C GLY A 98 7.95 -6.07 -12.27
N GLU A 99 7.10 -6.93 -12.81
CA GLU A 99 5.90 -6.51 -13.52
C GLU A 99 4.63 -6.52 -12.66
N GLY A 100 4.72 -6.98 -11.42
CA GLY A 100 3.60 -6.98 -10.49
C GLY A 100 3.36 -5.60 -9.89
N VAL A 101 2.32 -5.50 -9.09
CA VAL A 101 1.99 -4.30 -8.34
C VAL A 101 2.44 -4.48 -6.91
N CYS A 102 3.21 -3.53 -6.38
CA CYS A 102 3.67 -3.55 -5.00
C CYS A 102 2.85 -2.58 -4.16
N LEU A 103 2.52 -3.00 -2.95
CA LEU A 103 1.98 -2.12 -1.92
C LEU A 103 2.87 -2.29 -0.70
N VAL A 104 3.50 -1.21 -0.25
CA VAL A 104 4.47 -1.23 0.84
C VAL A 104 3.93 -0.41 2.01
N GLU A 105 3.54 -1.09 3.09
CA GLU A 105 3.15 -0.43 4.34
C GLU A 105 4.38 -0.07 5.15
N TRP A 106 4.35 1.08 5.80
CA TRP A 106 5.46 1.64 6.56
C TRP A 106 6.66 1.98 5.67
N ALA A 107 6.39 2.35 4.42
CA ALA A 107 7.42 2.64 3.42
C ALA A 107 8.36 3.77 3.82
N ASN A 108 7.93 4.67 4.70
CA ASN A 108 8.79 5.72 5.22
C ASN A 108 10.02 5.18 5.97
N LEU A 109 9.96 3.93 6.47
CA LEU A 109 11.10 3.30 7.14
C LEU A 109 12.19 2.85 6.16
N ILE A 110 11.83 2.69 4.89
CA ILE A 110 12.75 2.28 3.82
C ILE A 110 12.71 3.27 2.66
N GLU A 111 12.50 4.55 2.94
CA GLU A 111 12.31 5.59 1.93
C GLU A 111 13.43 5.61 0.89
N GLU A 112 14.67 5.41 1.31
CA GLU A 112 15.82 5.42 0.42
C GLU A 112 15.80 4.31 -0.64
N LEU A 113 15.04 3.24 -0.42
CA LEU A 113 14.88 2.15 -1.40
C LEU A 113 13.71 2.37 -2.35
N MET A 114 12.83 3.30 -2.05
CA MET A 114 11.63 3.52 -2.85
C MET A 114 11.98 4.22 -4.15
N PRO A 115 11.57 3.67 -5.32
CA PRO A 115 11.81 4.31 -6.62
C PRO A 115 11.18 5.68 -6.72
N GLU A 116 11.74 6.53 -7.59
CA GLU A 116 11.25 7.90 -7.77
C GLU A 116 9.80 7.96 -8.25
N GLN A 117 9.37 6.98 -9.04
CA GLN A 117 8.00 6.92 -9.57
C GLN A 117 6.98 6.33 -8.60
N THR A 118 7.38 6.04 -7.37
CA THR A 118 6.47 5.51 -6.36
C THR A 118 5.28 6.44 -6.14
N ILE A 119 4.10 5.86 -6.03
CA ILE A 119 2.88 6.59 -5.67
C ILE A 119 2.74 6.51 -4.16
N TRP A 120 2.80 7.66 -3.49
CA TRP A 120 2.70 7.73 -2.03
C TRP A 120 1.26 7.99 -1.62
N LEU A 121 0.75 7.15 -0.73
CA LEU A 121 -0.60 7.20 -0.21
C LEU A 121 -0.53 7.42 1.30
N THR A 122 -1.12 8.50 1.78
CA THR A 122 -1.17 8.79 3.21
C THR A 122 -2.62 8.79 3.66
N ILE A 123 -2.94 7.97 4.66
CA ILE A 123 -4.29 7.90 5.24
C ILE A 123 -4.26 8.51 6.62
N GLU A 124 -5.12 9.49 6.85
CA GLU A 124 -5.21 10.20 8.11
C GLU A 124 -6.63 10.24 8.63
N LYS A 125 -6.78 10.26 9.96
CA LYS A 125 -8.04 10.45 10.65
C LYS A 125 -8.24 11.93 10.96
N ASP A 126 -9.49 12.32 11.12
CA ASP A 126 -9.86 13.59 11.74
C ASP A 126 -11.16 13.36 12.51
N LEU A 127 -11.05 13.17 13.82
CA LEU A 127 -12.19 12.84 14.68
C LEU A 127 -13.24 13.96 14.72
N GLU A 128 -12.84 15.19 14.48
CA GLU A 128 -13.77 16.32 14.40
C GLU A 128 -14.72 16.18 13.21
N LYS A 129 -14.28 15.49 12.15
CA LYS A 129 -15.08 15.27 10.94
C LYS A 129 -15.86 13.97 10.97
N GLY A 130 -15.65 13.14 11.98
CA GLY A 130 -16.38 11.88 12.16
C GLY A 130 -15.46 10.71 12.46
N PHE A 131 -16.02 9.68 13.09
CA PHE A 131 -15.28 8.49 13.49
C PHE A 131 -14.72 7.72 12.29
N ASP A 132 -15.52 7.63 11.22
CA ASP A 132 -15.14 6.88 10.02
C ASP A 132 -14.57 7.78 8.92
N TYR A 133 -14.38 9.05 9.19
CA TYR A 133 -13.76 9.96 8.25
C TYR A 133 -12.29 9.59 8.03
N ARG A 134 -11.87 9.60 6.76
CA ARG A 134 -10.45 9.46 6.40
C ARG A 134 -10.09 10.44 5.30
N ARG A 135 -8.89 10.98 5.40
CA ARG A 135 -8.31 11.78 4.33
C ARG A 135 -7.19 10.96 3.70
N ILE A 136 -7.30 10.72 2.40
CA ILE A 136 -6.32 9.96 1.64
C ILE A 136 -5.62 10.91 0.69
N THR A 137 -4.33 11.12 0.92
CA THR A 137 -3.51 11.99 0.08
C THR A 137 -2.70 11.11 -0.87
N ILE A 138 -2.80 11.39 -2.18
CA ILE A 138 -2.14 10.61 -3.24
C ILE A 138 -1.16 11.52 -3.95
N GLU A 139 0.12 11.15 -3.92
CA GLU A 139 1.20 11.93 -4.54
C GLU A 139 2.12 11.01 -5.34
N GLU A 140 2.45 11.40 -6.57
CA GLU A 140 3.47 10.70 -7.36
C GLU A 140 4.84 11.26 -7.02
N GLY A 141 5.82 10.36 -6.92
CA GLY A 141 7.16 10.73 -6.54
C GLY A 141 7.32 10.88 -5.04
N ARG A 142 8.50 11.24 -4.59
CA ARG A 142 8.77 11.35 -3.16
C ARG A 142 8.03 12.52 -2.55
N PRO A 143 7.38 12.34 -1.38
CA PRO A 143 6.79 13.48 -0.69
C PRO A 143 7.90 14.46 -0.33
N ARG A 144 7.62 15.74 -0.54
CA ARG A 144 8.56 16.79 -0.16
C ARG A 144 8.46 17.01 1.35
N ALA A 145 9.61 17.13 1.95
CA ALA A 145 9.68 17.47 3.36
C ALA A 145 9.10 18.86 3.63
#